data_ef35fe7d57545aa7522a211e561b5a22
#
_entry.id   ef35fe7d57545aa7522a211e561b5a22
#
_cell.length_a   1.000
_cell.length_b   1.000
_cell.length_c   1.000
_cell.angle_alpha   90.00
_cell.angle_beta   90.00
_cell.angle_gamma   90.00
#
_symmetry.space_group_name_H-M   'P 1'
#
loop_
_entity.id
_entity.type
_entity.pdbx_description
1 polymer ?
#
loop_
_entity_poly.entity_id
_entity_poly.type
_entity_poly.pdbx_seq_one_letter_code
_entity_poly.pdbx_strand_id
1 'polypeptide(L)' 'MDWNRVEGNWKQLSGKAKQQWGKLTDDDLKAAAGRREQLAGKIQERYGLAKEAAQKQVDEWISKQH' A
#
# COMPACT_ATOMS: atom_id res chain seq x y z
N MET A 1 4.42 11.82 4.44
CA MET A 1 5.59 10.93 4.21
C MET A 1 5.75 10.69 2.72
N ASP A 2 6.95 10.75 2.21
CA ASP A 2 7.19 10.47 0.80
C ASP A 2 7.44 8.97 0.56
N TRP A 3 7.33 8.55 -0.69
CA TRP A 3 7.43 7.13 -1.03
C TRP A 3 8.85 6.56 -0.87
N ASN A 4 9.88 7.40 -0.93
CA ASN A 4 11.23 6.95 -0.63
C ASN A 4 11.35 6.52 0.83
N ARG A 5 10.74 7.26 1.73
CA ARG A 5 10.70 6.90 3.15
C ARG A 5 9.83 5.68 3.39
N VAL A 6 8.72 5.57 2.67
CA VAL A 6 7.85 4.39 2.76
C VAL A 6 8.64 3.14 2.38
N GLU A 7 9.39 3.20 1.29
CA GLU A 7 10.22 2.09 0.85
C GLU A 7 11.26 1.73 1.91
N GLY A 8 11.93 2.72 2.49
CA GLY A 8 12.93 2.50 3.52
C GLY A 8 12.37 1.96 4.83
N ASN A 9 11.11 2.24 5.14
CA ASN A 9 10.43 1.80 6.36
C ASN A 9 9.39 0.71 6.11
N TRP A 10 9.45 0.05 4.96
CA TRP A 10 8.37 -0.84 4.54
C TRP A 10 8.12 -2.00 5.50
N LYS A 11 9.14 -2.50 6.14
CA LYS A 11 8.97 -3.58 7.10
C LYS A 11 7.99 -3.19 8.21
N GLN A 12 8.05 -1.96 8.71
CA GLN A 12 7.12 -1.46 9.71
C GLN A 12 5.78 -1.06 9.09
N LEU A 13 5.83 -0.37 7.95
CA LEU A 13 4.63 0.13 7.31
C LEU A 13 3.79 -0.98 6.68
N SER A 14 4.40 -2.10 6.31
CA SER A 14 3.65 -3.22 5.74
C SER A 14 2.63 -3.77 6.73
N GLY A 15 2.95 -3.81 8.02
CA GLY A 15 2.00 -4.22 9.04
C GLY A 15 0.80 -3.28 9.12
N LYS A 16 1.04 -1.98 9.01
CA LYS A 16 -0.02 -0.98 9.00
C LYS A 16 -0.86 -1.07 7.73
N ALA A 17 -0.22 -1.35 6.59
CA ALA A 17 -0.93 -1.54 5.34
C ALA A 17 -1.85 -2.77 5.41
N LYS A 18 -1.41 -3.83 6.04
CA LYS A 18 -2.22 -5.02 6.22
C LYS A 18 -3.44 -4.76 7.11
N GLN A 19 -3.30 -3.90 8.12
CA GLN A 19 -4.43 -3.47 8.94
C GLN A 19 -5.43 -2.66 8.13
N GLN A 20 -4.94 -1.80 7.24
CA GLN A 20 -5.79 -0.97 6.39
C GLN A 20 -6.50 -1.79 5.32
N TRP A 21 -5.79 -2.73 4.70
CA TRP A 21 -6.30 -3.55 3.61
C TRP A 21 -6.16 -5.03 3.98
N GLY A 22 -7.12 -5.52 4.74
CA GLY A 22 -7.08 -6.89 5.29
C GLY A 22 -7.05 -7.99 4.24
N LYS A 23 -7.50 -7.71 3.01
CA LYS A 23 -7.47 -8.69 1.92
C LYS A 23 -6.08 -8.87 1.31
N LEU A 24 -5.14 -7.98 1.59
CA LEU A 24 -3.77 -8.14 1.11
C LEU A 24 -3.07 -9.24 1.91
N THR A 25 -2.34 -10.08 1.20
CA THR A 25 -1.53 -11.13 1.83
C THR A 25 -0.13 -10.60 2.14
N ASP A 26 0.62 -11.36 2.96
CA ASP A 26 2.02 -11.02 3.23
C ASP A 26 2.84 -11.01 1.95
N ASP A 27 2.55 -11.93 1.02
CA ASP A 27 3.21 -11.98 -0.28
C ASP A 27 2.91 -10.74 -1.12
N ASP A 28 1.65 -10.26 -1.09
CA ASP A 28 1.29 -9.03 -1.77
C ASP A 28 2.08 -7.84 -1.25
N LEU A 29 2.22 -7.76 0.07
CA LEU A 29 2.95 -6.66 0.70
C LEU A 29 4.44 -6.73 0.42
N LYS A 30 5.02 -7.94 0.39
CA LYS A 30 6.40 -8.13 -0.02
C LYS A 30 6.62 -7.70 -1.46
N ALA A 31 5.71 -8.09 -2.34
CA ALA A 31 5.79 -7.72 -3.75
C ALA A 31 5.67 -6.21 -3.96
N ALA A 32 4.84 -5.55 -3.16
CA ALA A 32 4.67 -4.11 -3.24
C ALA A 32 5.94 -3.36 -2.84
N ALA A 33 6.68 -3.87 -1.85
CA ALA A 33 7.99 -3.36 -1.44
C ALA A 33 8.00 -1.85 -1.11
N GLY A 34 6.87 -1.31 -0.67
CA GLY A 34 6.76 0.11 -0.34
C GLY A 34 6.65 1.04 -1.53
N ARG A 35 6.34 0.50 -2.71
CA ARG A 35 6.19 1.29 -3.94
C ARG A 35 4.72 1.59 -4.19
N ARG A 36 4.41 2.86 -4.44
CA ARG A 36 3.05 3.35 -4.61
C ARG A 36 2.26 2.58 -5.67
N GLU A 37 2.80 2.47 -6.87
CA GLU A 37 2.09 1.82 -7.97
C GLU A 37 1.88 0.33 -7.73
N GLN A 38 2.88 -0.32 -7.16
CA GLN A 38 2.79 -1.75 -6.85
C GLN A 38 1.73 -2.01 -5.78
N LEU A 39 1.71 -1.18 -4.73
CA LEU A 39 0.71 -1.31 -3.68
C LEU A 39 -0.69 -1.07 -4.23
N ALA A 40 -0.88 0.00 -5.02
CA ALA A 40 -2.16 0.29 -5.65
C ALA A 40 -2.61 -0.86 -6.55
N GLY A 41 -1.69 -1.47 -7.29
CA GLY A 41 -1.99 -2.63 -8.14
C GLY A 41 -2.50 -3.82 -7.34
N LYS A 42 -1.91 -4.09 -6.19
CA LYS A 42 -2.38 -5.18 -5.33
C LYS A 42 -3.78 -4.89 -4.77
N ILE A 43 -4.04 -3.65 -4.40
CA ILE A 43 -5.37 -3.23 -3.94
C ILE A 43 -6.40 -3.40 -5.06
N GLN A 44 -6.06 -3.01 -6.29
CA GLN A 44 -6.92 -3.23 -7.44
C GLN A 44 -7.29 -4.71 -7.60
N GLU A 45 -6.31 -5.59 -7.52
CA GLU A 45 -6.54 -7.02 -7.67
C GLU A 45 -7.44 -7.58 -6.58
N ARG A 46 -7.18 -7.21 -5.34
CA ARG A 46 -7.89 -7.83 -4.19
C ARG A 46 -9.27 -7.25 -3.95
N TYR A 47 -9.48 -5.98 -4.31
CA TYR A 47 -10.75 -5.29 -4.04
C TYR A 47 -11.55 -4.98 -5.29
N GLY A 48 -11.00 -5.26 -6.47
CA GLY A 48 -11.70 -5.00 -7.73
C GLY A 48 -11.92 -3.51 -8.00
N LEU A 49 -10.99 -2.66 -7.58
CA LEU A 49 -11.11 -1.22 -7.74
C LEU A 49 -10.48 -0.74 -9.05
N ALA A 50 -10.95 0.41 -9.55
CA ALA A 50 -10.27 1.11 -10.62
C ALA A 50 -8.93 1.65 -10.13
N LYS A 51 -7.99 1.85 -11.05
CA LYS A 51 -6.65 2.32 -10.73
C LYS A 51 -6.67 3.62 -9.93
N GLU A 52 -7.48 4.59 -10.38
CA GLU A 52 -7.58 5.89 -9.71
C GLU A 52 -8.10 5.76 -8.28
N ALA A 53 -9.07 4.89 -8.07
CA ALA A 53 -9.62 4.67 -6.73
C ALA A 53 -8.57 4.03 -5.81
N ALA A 54 -7.84 3.05 -6.32
CA ALA A 54 -6.78 2.40 -5.53
C ALA A 54 -5.65 3.38 -5.21
N GLN A 55 -5.22 4.17 -6.18
CA GLN A 55 -4.18 5.19 -5.96
C GLN A 55 -4.62 6.23 -4.94
N LYS A 56 -5.88 6.64 -5.00
CA LYS A 56 -6.42 7.60 -4.03
C LYS A 56 -6.37 7.03 -2.61
N GLN A 57 -6.77 5.78 -2.43
CA GLN A 57 -6.71 5.14 -1.11
C GLN A 57 -5.29 5.07 -0.59
N VAL A 58 -4.36 4.71 -1.44
CA VAL A 58 -2.95 4.62 -1.07
C VAL A 58 -2.41 6.00 -0.66
N ASP A 59 -2.71 7.02 -1.44
CA ASP A 59 -2.24 8.38 -1.15
C ASP A 59 -2.84 8.91 0.16
N GLU A 60 -4.12 8.67 0.40
CA GLU A 60 -4.77 9.05 1.65
C GLU A 60 -4.17 8.33 2.85
N TRP A 61 -3.91 7.04 2.68
CA TRP A 61 -3.31 6.26 3.75
C TRP A 61 -1.93 6.77 4.12
N ILE A 62 -1.07 7.02 3.11
CA ILE A 62 0.30 7.45 3.39
C ILE A 62 0.35 8.86 3.99
N SER A 63 -0.61 9.71 3.67
CA SER A 63 -0.67 11.07 4.22
C SER A 63 -0.93 11.06 5.73
N LYS A 64 -1.51 9.98 6.25
CA LYS A 64 -1.79 9.81 7.68
C LYS A 64 -0.62 9.19 8.45
N GLN A 65 0.40 8.73 7.77
CA GLN A 65 1.58 8.13 8.40
C GLN A 65 2.63 9.21 8.67
N HIS A 66 3.20 9.22 9.85
CA HIS A 66 4.19 10.22 10.25
C HIS A 66 5.49 9.58 10.69
#